data_91408f88cb0d49907dc5f24946cb0358
#
_entry.id   91408f88cb0d49907dc5f24946cb0358
#
_cell.length_a   1.000
_cell.length_b   1.000
_cell.length_c   1.000
_cell.angle_alpha   90.00
_cell.angle_beta   90.00
_cell.angle_gamma   90.00
#
_symmetry.space_group_name_H-M   'P 1'
#
loop_
_entity.id
_entity.type
_entity.pdbx_description
1 polymer ?
#
loop_
_entity_poly.entity_id
_entity_poly.type
_entity_poly.pdbx_seq_one_letter_code
_entity_poly.pdbx_strand_id
1 'polypeptide(L)'
;MSETKYTLDETGPKIDEFLRPVLKSGGFELDFEIAAGASPDPEIENPQVIVRFAGRDVDLLLANRAELLLALEHITMEALAVPSEDHSKLSFDANDYRMLRIEELRMSALAAAEKVHRTGQYFEFNPMNSRERRVIHIALRNDAGVRSESLGWGPQRHVIVYPASMASLPEPPKPGPEAYGQHRHGPSGSYGDRSSSSGDRGGGGFRQGGPPRGDRDRGGRGGGRGDRRGGPPRRPRS
;
A
#
# COMPACT_ATOMS: atom_id res chain seq x y z
N MET A 1 9.04 -28.66 22.22
CA MET A 1 8.69 -27.32 22.69
C MET A 1 9.44 -26.36 21.79
N SER A 2 8.73 -25.56 21.00
CA SER A 2 9.36 -24.57 20.12
C SER A 2 9.96 -23.49 21.01
N GLU A 3 11.27 -23.32 20.96
CA GLU A 3 12.00 -22.31 21.73
C GLU A 3 11.48 -20.93 21.32
N THR A 4 10.98 -20.15 22.29
CA THR A 4 10.43 -18.82 22.04
C THR A 4 11.64 -17.87 21.88
N LYS A 5 12.02 -17.60 20.64
CA LYS A 5 13.21 -16.81 20.29
C LYS A 5 13.03 -15.32 20.65
N TYR A 6 11.80 -14.83 20.57
CA TYR A 6 11.47 -13.43 20.86
C TYR A 6 10.51 -13.40 22.05
N THR A 7 11.03 -13.03 23.21
CA THR A 7 10.23 -12.88 24.43
C THR A 7 9.83 -11.42 24.63
N LEU A 8 8.71 -11.18 25.30
CA LEU A 8 8.28 -9.83 25.65
C LEU A 8 9.34 -9.09 26.47
N ASP A 9 9.96 -9.79 27.42
CA ASP A 9 10.94 -9.21 28.36
C ASP A 9 12.25 -8.77 27.67
N GLU A 10 12.68 -9.48 26.63
CA GLU A 10 13.91 -9.15 25.92
C GLU A 10 13.70 -8.26 24.70
N THR A 11 12.59 -8.47 23.98
CA THR A 11 12.32 -7.79 22.72
C THR A 11 11.53 -6.51 22.94
N GLY A 12 10.62 -6.49 23.91
CA GLY A 12 9.79 -5.33 24.22
C GLY A 12 10.57 -4.04 24.48
N PRO A 13 11.57 -4.04 25.39
CA PRO A 13 12.38 -2.85 25.66
C PRO A 13 13.11 -2.32 24.44
N LYS A 14 13.63 -3.21 23.57
CA LYS A 14 14.33 -2.81 22.33
C LYS A 14 13.39 -2.16 21.32
N ILE A 15 12.16 -2.69 21.20
CA ILE A 15 11.11 -2.09 20.36
C ILE A 15 10.76 -0.71 20.90
N ASP A 16 10.54 -0.58 22.20
CA ASP A 16 10.18 0.69 22.83
C ASP A 16 11.27 1.76 22.63
N GLU A 17 12.54 1.40 22.87
CA GLU A 17 13.70 2.27 22.68
C GLU A 17 13.82 2.78 21.25
N PHE A 18 13.47 1.96 20.27
CA PHE A 18 13.50 2.34 18.87
C PHE A 18 12.26 3.16 18.46
N LEU A 19 11.05 2.71 18.79
CA LEU A 19 9.81 3.31 18.29
C LEU A 19 9.50 4.68 18.89
N ARG A 20 9.73 4.90 20.20
CA ARG A 20 9.42 6.20 20.83
C ARG A 20 10.13 7.37 20.17
N PRO A 21 11.46 7.32 19.93
CA PRO A 21 12.12 8.39 19.20
C PRO A 21 11.62 8.57 17.76
N VAL A 22 11.32 7.47 17.06
CA VAL A 22 10.81 7.51 15.68
C VAL A 22 9.46 8.23 15.62
N LEU A 23 8.50 7.83 16.46
CA LEU A 23 7.17 8.45 16.51
C LEU A 23 7.26 9.93 16.91
N LYS A 24 8.05 10.25 17.93
CA LYS A 24 8.27 11.62 18.39
C LYS A 24 8.90 12.49 17.31
N SER A 25 9.93 12.00 16.62
CA SER A 25 10.60 12.74 15.55
C SER A 25 9.73 12.90 14.31
N GLY A 26 8.85 11.95 14.04
CA GLY A 26 7.84 12.03 12.99
C GLY A 26 6.67 12.95 13.32
N GLY A 27 6.56 13.40 14.57
CA GLY A 27 5.45 14.26 15.02
C GLY A 27 4.11 13.54 15.13
N PHE A 28 4.13 12.21 15.29
CA PHE A 28 2.90 11.40 15.41
C PHE A 28 2.34 11.46 16.83
N GLU A 29 1.03 11.72 16.95
CA GLU A 29 0.26 11.61 18.19
C GLU A 29 -0.25 10.16 18.34
N LEU A 30 0.69 9.23 18.54
CA LEU A 30 0.46 7.80 18.68
C LEU A 30 1.02 7.29 20.00
N ASP A 31 0.22 6.44 20.66
CA ASP A 31 0.64 5.58 21.76
C ASP A 31 0.72 4.13 21.27
N PHE A 32 1.48 3.31 21.95
CA PHE A 32 1.55 1.89 21.65
C PHE A 32 1.73 1.04 22.92
N GLU A 33 1.20 -0.16 22.87
CA GLU A 33 1.37 -1.21 23.86
C GLU A 33 2.12 -2.38 23.22
N ILE A 34 3.07 -2.94 23.94
CA ILE A 34 3.81 -4.15 23.52
C ILE A 34 3.34 -5.30 24.40
N ALA A 35 2.86 -6.36 23.78
CA ALA A 35 2.31 -7.52 24.48
C ALA A 35 2.85 -8.83 23.90
N ALA A 36 2.69 -9.91 24.66
CA ALA A 36 2.89 -11.25 24.13
C ALA A 36 1.94 -11.49 22.97
N GLY A 37 2.45 -12.08 21.89
CA GLY A 37 1.67 -12.35 20.70
C GLY A 37 0.60 -13.41 20.99
N ALA A 38 -0.58 -13.18 20.41
CA ALA A 38 -1.66 -14.15 20.38
C ALA A 38 -2.35 -14.03 19.02
N SER A 39 -2.75 -15.15 18.45
CA SER A 39 -3.51 -15.17 17.20
C SER A 39 -4.72 -16.10 17.34
N PRO A 40 -5.89 -15.69 16.86
CA PRO A 40 -7.06 -16.56 16.80
C PRO A 40 -6.87 -17.68 15.76
N ASP A 41 -6.00 -17.47 14.77
CA ASP A 41 -5.65 -18.46 13.74
C ASP A 41 -4.12 -18.62 13.63
N PRO A 42 -3.51 -19.48 14.49
CA PRO A 42 -2.06 -19.68 14.52
C PRO A 42 -1.47 -20.26 13.22
N GLU A 43 -2.30 -20.84 12.37
CA GLU A 43 -1.86 -21.36 11.06
C GLU A 43 -1.58 -20.20 10.07
N ILE A 44 -2.34 -19.14 10.17
CA ILE A 44 -2.16 -17.94 9.33
C ILE A 44 -1.06 -17.05 9.90
N GLU A 45 -1.21 -16.64 11.17
CA GLU A 45 -0.25 -15.79 11.88
C GLU A 45 -0.04 -16.32 13.30
N ASN A 46 1.21 -16.38 13.73
CA ASN A 46 1.57 -16.78 15.10
C ASN A 46 2.72 -15.90 15.61
N PRO A 47 2.47 -14.60 15.86
CA PRO A 47 3.48 -13.71 16.41
C PRO A 47 3.83 -14.10 17.84
N GLN A 48 5.09 -13.88 18.23
CA GLN A 48 5.56 -14.02 19.62
C GLN A 48 5.42 -12.70 20.38
N VAL A 49 5.57 -11.58 19.67
CA VAL A 49 5.39 -10.22 20.20
C VAL A 49 4.48 -9.43 19.26
N ILE A 50 3.55 -8.70 19.84
CA ILE A 50 2.66 -7.79 19.10
C ILE A 50 2.76 -6.38 19.66
N VAL A 51 2.81 -5.40 18.78
CA VAL A 51 2.75 -3.96 19.08
C VAL A 51 1.41 -3.43 18.61
N ARG A 52 0.59 -2.95 19.53
CA ARG A 52 -0.73 -2.37 19.24
C ARG A 52 -0.66 -0.87 19.36
N PHE A 53 -1.02 -0.19 18.28
CA PHE A 53 -1.07 1.27 18.23
C PHE A 53 -2.46 1.80 18.53
N ALA A 54 -2.48 2.93 19.26
CA ALA A 54 -3.67 3.74 19.52
C ALA A 54 -3.28 5.22 19.44
N GLY A 55 -4.25 6.11 19.46
CA GLY A 55 -4.00 7.54 19.48
C GLY A 55 -4.71 8.28 18.35
N ARG A 56 -4.47 9.58 18.29
CA ARG A 56 -5.17 10.48 17.37
C ARG A 56 -4.83 10.19 15.90
N ASP A 57 -3.60 9.82 15.63
CA ASP A 57 -3.10 9.63 14.26
C ASP A 57 -3.20 8.17 13.79
N VAL A 58 -3.97 7.33 14.49
CA VAL A 58 -4.11 5.91 14.14
C VAL A 58 -4.65 5.69 12.73
N ASP A 59 -5.51 6.59 12.24
CA ASP A 59 -6.05 6.53 10.88
C ASP A 59 -4.96 6.74 9.82
N LEU A 60 -3.89 7.48 10.13
CA LEU A 60 -2.74 7.63 9.23
C LEU A 60 -1.98 6.31 9.08
N LEU A 61 -1.89 5.50 10.15
CA LEU A 61 -1.27 4.18 10.08
C LEU A 61 -2.04 3.24 9.15
N LEU A 62 -3.37 3.37 9.13
CA LEU A 62 -4.27 2.47 8.40
C LEU A 62 -4.55 2.93 6.97
N ALA A 63 -4.17 4.16 6.62
CA ALA A 63 -4.31 4.68 5.26
C ALA A 63 -3.55 3.81 4.24
N ASN A 64 -4.01 3.79 2.99
CA ASN A 64 -3.36 3.08 1.89
C ASN A 64 -3.07 1.60 2.18
N ARG A 65 -4.02 0.88 2.77
CA ARG A 65 -3.86 -0.53 3.20
C ARG A 65 -2.79 -0.70 4.29
N ALA A 66 -2.79 0.20 5.24
CA ALA A 66 -1.85 0.24 6.36
C ALA A 66 -0.37 0.33 5.95
N GLU A 67 -0.07 1.07 4.88
CA GLU A 67 1.29 1.23 4.36
C GLU A 67 2.25 1.75 5.43
N LEU A 68 1.84 2.77 6.20
CA LEU A 68 2.67 3.33 7.27
C LEU A 68 2.87 2.35 8.42
N LEU A 69 1.83 1.61 8.84
CA LEU A 69 1.92 0.57 9.85
C LEU A 69 2.94 -0.51 9.45
N LEU A 70 2.84 -0.99 8.21
CA LEU A 70 3.76 -1.99 7.66
C LEU A 70 5.19 -1.45 7.51
N ALA A 71 5.34 -0.17 7.17
CA ALA A 71 6.65 0.47 7.10
C ALA A 71 7.30 0.57 8.48
N LEU A 72 6.55 1.00 9.53
CA LEU A 72 7.04 1.02 10.91
C LEU A 72 7.44 -0.38 11.40
N GLU A 73 6.63 -1.39 11.10
CA GLU A 73 6.96 -2.79 11.39
C GLU A 73 8.29 -3.18 10.74
N HIS A 74 8.44 -2.92 9.45
CA HIS A 74 9.63 -3.31 8.70
C HIS A 74 10.89 -2.61 9.22
N ILE A 75 10.87 -1.28 9.39
CA ILE A 75 12.05 -0.56 9.89
C ILE A 75 12.42 -0.95 11.32
N THR A 76 11.43 -1.34 12.14
CA THR A 76 11.70 -1.86 13.50
C THR A 76 12.38 -3.21 13.41
N MET A 77 11.93 -4.12 12.56
CA MET A 77 12.60 -5.42 12.37
C MET A 77 14.02 -5.28 11.85
N GLU A 78 14.26 -4.37 10.92
CA GLU A 78 15.59 -4.06 10.39
C GLU A 78 16.50 -3.46 11.48
N ALA A 79 15.99 -2.52 12.28
CA ALA A 79 16.74 -1.90 13.37
C ALA A 79 17.12 -2.91 14.47
N LEU A 80 16.25 -3.88 14.72
CA LEU A 80 16.51 -4.98 15.67
C LEU A 80 17.30 -6.13 15.05
N ALA A 81 17.69 -6.04 13.78
CA ALA A 81 18.37 -7.08 13.01
C ALA A 81 17.64 -8.44 13.06
N VAL A 82 16.31 -8.42 12.99
CA VAL A 82 15.49 -9.63 12.95
C VAL A 82 15.66 -10.31 11.59
N PRO A 83 16.08 -11.58 11.51
CA PRO A 83 16.19 -12.30 10.25
C PRO A 83 14.85 -12.38 9.51
N SER A 84 14.88 -12.37 8.18
CA SER A 84 13.67 -12.37 7.35
C SER A 84 12.73 -13.56 7.61
N GLU A 85 13.28 -14.72 7.96
CA GLU A 85 12.51 -15.90 8.34
C GLU A 85 11.71 -15.72 9.63
N ASP A 86 12.15 -14.81 10.51
CA ASP A 86 11.51 -14.52 11.80
C ASP A 86 10.58 -13.29 11.75
N HIS A 87 10.45 -12.60 10.63
CA HIS A 87 9.57 -11.43 10.52
C HIS A 87 8.11 -11.73 10.89
N SER A 88 7.68 -12.99 10.78
CA SER A 88 6.35 -13.41 11.24
C SER A 88 6.19 -13.50 12.75
N LYS A 89 7.30 -13.44 13.50
CA LYS A 89 7.32 -13.53 14.98
C LYS A 89 7.00 -12.20 15.66
N LEU A 90 7.18 -11.09 14.96
CA LEU A 90 6.79 -9.77 15.40
C LEU A 90 5.61 -9.28 14.53
N SER A 91 4.66 -8.61 15.14
CA SER A 91 3.49 -8.12 14.45
C SER A 91 3.07 -6.75 15.00
N PHE A 92 2.75 -5.84 14.09
CA PHE A 92 2.22 -4.52 14.41
C PHE A 92 0.75 -4.47 14.02
N ASP A 93 -0.08 -3.94 14.90
CA ASP A 93 -1.52 -3.85 14.66
C ASP A 93 -2.08 -2.51 15.15
N ALA A 94 -3.20 -2.11 14.58
CA ALA A 94 -3.97 -0.95 14.99
C ALA A 94 -5.45 -1.21 14.64
N ASN A 95 -6.34 -1.01 15.61
CA ASN A 95 -7.79 -1.19 15.43
C ASN A 95 -8.17 -2.54 14.81
N ASP A 96 -7.50 -3.63 15.23
CA ASP A 96 -7.73 -4.99 14.72
C ASP A 96 -7.61 -5.12 13.18
N TYR A 97 -6.85 -4.22 12.55
CA TYR A 97 -6.66 -4.19 11.10
C TYR A 97 -6.25 -5.55 10.53
N ARG A 98 -5.32 -6.25 11.20
CA ARG A 98 -4.83 -7.55 10.72
C ARG A 98 -5.92 -8.60 10.68
N MET A 99 -6.73 -8.70 11.72
CA MET A 99 -7.83 -9.64 11.77
C MET A 99 -8.87 -9.33 10.68
N LEU A 100 -9.26 -8.07 10.54
CA LEU A 100 -10.19 -7.63 9.50
C LEU A 100 -9.64 -7.88 8.09
N ARG A 101 -8.34 -7.66 7.89
CA ARG A 101 -7.68 -7.90 6.61
C ARG A 101 -7.60 -9.38 6.25
N ILE A 102 -7.34 -10.25 7.23
CA ILE A 102 -7.35 -11.71 7.04
C ILE A 102 -8.75 -12.16 6.59
N GLU A 103 -9.80 -11.71 7.25
CA GLU A 103 -11.17 -12.07 6.87
C GLU A 103 -11.56 -11.54 5.49
N GLU A 104 -11.19 -10.31 5.15
CA GLU A 104 -11.39 -9.75 3.80
C GLU A 104 -10.72 -10.61 2.73
N LEU A 105 -9.47 -11.00 2.96
CA LEU A 105 -8.72 -11.83 2.02
C LEU A 105 -9.29 -13.24 1.91
N ARG A 106 -9.76 -13.83 3.02
CA ARG A 106 -10.43 -15.12 3.05
C ARG A 106 -11.70 -15.10 2.21
N MET A 107 -12.55 -14.10 2.43
CA MET A 107 -13.78 -13.94 1.65
C MET A 107 -13.50 -13.69 0.17
N SER A 108 -12.51 -12.87 -0.13
CA SER A 108 -12.08 -12.59 -1.50
C SER A 108 -11.53 -13.84 -2.20
N ALA A 109 -10.81 -14.69 -1.47
CA ALA A 109 -10.29 -15.96 -2.00
C ALA A 109 -11.44 -16.91 -2.37
N LEU A 110 -12.43 -17.08 -1.50
CA LEU A 110 -13.60 -17.92 -1.77
C LEU A 110 -14.41 -17.40 -2.96
N ALA A 111 -14.65 -16.09 -3.05
CA ALA A 111 -15.32 -15.47 -4.18
C ALA A 111 -14.54 -15.65 -5.50
N ALA A 112 -13.21 -15.57 -5.45
CA ALA A 112 -12.35 -15.83 -6.60
C ALA A 112 -12.45 -17.30 -7.05
N ALA A 113 -12.42 -18.26 -6.11
CA ALA A 113 -12.59 -19.69 -6.41
C ALA A 113 -13.96 -19.96 -7.07
N GLU A 114 -15.04 -19.40 -6.52
CA GLU A 114 -16.39 -19.52 -7.12
C GLU A 114 -16.42 -18.97 -8.55
N LYS A 115 -15.80 -17.81 -8.79
CA LYS A 115 -15.68 -17.23 -10.13
C LYS A 115 -14.91 -18.15 -11.07
N VAL A 116 -13.79 -18.70 -10.63
CA VAL A 116 -12.97 -19.65 -11.41
C VAL A 116 -13.76 -20.92 -11.74
N HIS A 117 -14.48 -21.50 -10.79
CA HIS A 117 -15.37 -22.66 -11.02
C HIS A 117 -16.42 -22.38 -12.08
N ARG A 118 -17.07 -21.22 -12.01
CA ARG A 118 -18.14 -20.86 -12.92
C ARG A 118 -17.65 -20.52 -14.33
N THR A 119 -16.50 -19.85 -14.47
CA THR A 119 -16.03 -19.35 -15.77
C THR A 119 -15.00 -20.24 -16.45
N GLY A 120 -14.33 -21.10 -15.69
CA GLY A 120 -13.17 -21.87 -16.18
C GLY A 120 -11.94 -21.02 -16.49
N GLN A 121 -11.95 -19.73 -16.13
CA GLN A 121 -10.85 -18.78 -16.36
C GLN A 121 -10.11 -18.51 -15.06
N TYR A 122 -8.84 -18.14 -15.14
CA TYR A 122 -8.07 -17.73 -13.98
C TYR A 122 -8.54 -16.38 -13.43
N PHE A 123 -8.25 -16.17 -12.14
CA PHE A 123 -8.48 -14.90 -11.44
C PHE A 123 -7.15 -14.42 -10.85
N GLU A 124 -6.82 -13.17 -11.11
CA GLU A 124 -5.59 -12.53 -10.63
C GLU A 124 -5.92 -11.50 -9.54
N PHE A 125 -5.23 -11.62 -8.42
CA PHE A 125 -5.33 -10.65 -7.33
C PHE A 125 -4.38 -9.48 -7.57
N ASN A 126 -4.67 -8.34 -6.93
CA ASN A 126 -3.72 -7.23 -6.87
C ASN A 126 -2.44 -7.65 -6.13
N PRO A 127 -1.29 -6.98 -6.41
CA PRO A 127 -0.08 -7.16 -5.64
C PRO A 127 -0.29 -7.03 -4.14
N MET A 128 0.34 -7.92 -3.37
CA MET A 128 0.21 -7.98 -1.93
C MET A 128 1.45 -8.60 -1.27
N ASN A 129 1.61 -8.37 0.03
CA ASN A 129 2.74 -8.89 0.79
C ASN A 129 2.69 -10.44 0.97
N SER A 130 3.76 -11.03 1.49
CA SER A 130 3.88 -12.49 1.63
C SER A 130 2.89 -13.08 2.63
N ARG A 131 2.56 -12.36 3.72
CA ARG A 131 1.58 -12.81 4.71
C ARG A 131 0.18 -12.84 4.09
N GLU A 132 -0.21 -11.80 3.37
CA GLU A 132 -1.50 -11.74 2.67
C GLU A 132 -1.65 -12.84 1.62
N ARG A 133 -0.60 -13.13 0.85
CA ARG A 133 -0.61 -14.23 -0.12
C ARG A 133 -0.80 -15.59 0.55
N ARG A 134 -0.18 -15.79 1.72
CA ARG A 134 -0.35 -17.00 2.52
C ARG A 134 -1.81 -17.21 2.94
N VAL A 135 -2.53 -16.14 3.35
CA VAL A 135 -3.96 -16.21 3.71
C VAL A 135 -4.77 -16.82 2.57
N ILE A 136 -4.57 -16.33 1.34
CA ILE A 136 -5.29 -16.82 0.17
C ILE A 136 -4.96 -18.30 -0.10
N HIS A 137 -3.69 -18.69 -0.04
CA HIS A 137 -3.29 -20.08 -0.24
C HIS A 137 -3.90 -21.03 0.80
N ILE A 138 -3.94 -20.62 2.08
CA ILE A 138 -4.55 -21.40 3.15
C ILE A 138 -6.06 -21.49 2.96
N ALA A 139 -6.73 -20.38 2.62
CA ALA A 139 -8.18 -20.35 2.41
C ALA A 139 -8.63 -21.29 1.28
N LEU A 140 -7.79 -21.48 0.25
CA LEU A 140 -8.10 -22.30 -0.91
C LEU A 140 -7.53 -23.72 -0.85
N ARG A 141 -6.76 -24.06 0.17
CA ARG A 141 -6.04 -25.34 0.29
C ARG A 141 -6.92 -26.57 0.13
N ASN A 142 -8.15 -26.51 0.62
CA ASN A 142 -9.08 -27.65 0.63
C ASN A 142 -10.02 -27.66 -0.59
N ASP A 143 -9.90 -26.71 -1.50
CA ASP A 143 -10.70 -26.69 -2.73
C ASP A 143 -9.96 -27.43 -3.84
N ALA A 144 -10.37 -28.68 -4.10
CA ALA A 144 -9.75 -29.54 -5.11
C ALA A 144 -9.97 -29.06 -6.56
N GLY A 145 -10.92 -28.16 -6.79
CA GLY A 145 -11.26 -27.68 -8.14
C GLY A 145 -10.42 -26.49 -8.60
N VAL A 146 -9.68 -25.86 -7.70
CA VAL A 146 -8.80 -24.73 -8.02
C VAL A 146 -7.38 -24.95 -7.51
N ARG A 147 -6.46 -24.19 -8.08
CA ARG A 147 -5.07 -24.07 -7.63
C ARG A 147 -4.75 -22.60 -7.46
N SER A 148 -3.87 -22.29 -6.50
CA SER A 148 -3.39 -20.94 -6.26
C SER A 148 -1.87 -20.90 -6.32
N GLU A 149 -1.33 -19.95 -7.08
CA GLU A 149 0.12 -19.74 -7.23
C GLU A 149 0.47 -18.27 -7.00
N SER A 150 1.67 -18.01 -6.46
CA SER A 150 2.19 -16.66 -6.33
C SER A 150 3.12 -16.37 -7.49
N LEU A 151 2.74 -15.40 -8.34
CA LEU A 151 3.52 -14.94 -9.49
C LEU A 151 4.02 -13.52 -9.31
N GLY A 152 5.01 -13.15 -10.11
CA GLY A 152 5.61 -11.82 -10.10
C GLY A 152 6.76 -11.66 -9.12
N TRP A 153 7.38 -10.47 -9.14
CA TRP A 153 8.63 -10.18 -8.43
C TRP A 153 8.49 -8.93 -7.55
N GLY A 154 9.14 -8.96 -6.41
CA GLY A 154 9.17 -7.83 -5.49
C GLY A 154 7.80 -7.25 -5.15
N PRO A 155 7.60 -5.93 -5.29
CA PRO A 155 6.33 -5.27 -4.96
C PRO A 155 5.15 -5.66 -5.86
N GLN A 156 5.42 -6.22 -7.05
CA GLN A 156 4.38 -6.65 -8.00
C GLN A 156 3.96 -8.11 -7.80
N ARG A 157 4.46 -8.76 -6.75
CA ARG A 157 4.12 -10.16 -6.50
C ARG A 157 2.69 -10.30 -5.98
N HIS A 158 1.91 -11.20 -6.62
CA HIS A 158 0.49 -11.37 -6.40
C HIS A 158 0.11 -12.87 -6.43
N VAL A 159 -1.16 -13.18 -6.12
CA VAL A 159 -1.70 -14.54 -6.22
C VAL A 159 -2.58 -14.64 -7.46
N ILE A 160 -2.46 -15.76 -8.17
CA ILE A 160 -3.38 -16.18 -9.21
C ILE A 160 -4.08 -17.46 -8.77
N VAL A 161 -5.39 -17.51 -8.99
CA VAL A 161 -6.25 -18.67 -8.77
C VAL A 161 -6.77 -19.15 -10.11
N TYR A 162 -6.64 -20.42 -10.41
CA TYR A 162 -7.02 -20.99 -11.70
C TYR A 162 -7.57 -22.42 -11.54
N PRO A 163 -8.34 -22.96 -12.53
CA PRO A 163 -8.87 -24.30 -12.47
C PRO A 163 -7.77 -25.35 -12.27
N ALA A 164 -8.00 -26.36 -11.44
CA ALA A 164 -7.02 -27.41 -11.20
C ALA A 164 -6.60 -28.16 -12.47
N SER A 165 -7.45 -28.19 -13.50
CA SER A 165 -7.19 -28.79 -14.81
C SER A 165 -6.33 -27.92 -15.74
N MET A 166 -6.13 -26.65 -15.43
CA MET A 166 -5.32 -25.72 -16.23
C MET A 166 -3.84 -25.92 -15.92
N ALA A 167 -2.97 -25.79 -16.93
CA ALA A 167 -1.52 -25.73 -16.72
C ALA A 167 -1.15 -24.45 -15.97
N SER A 168 -0.09 -24.50 -15.13
CA SER A 168 0.45 -23.33 -14.46
C SER A 168 0.80 -22.22 -15.46
N LEU A 169 0.50 -20.98 -15.09
CA LEU A 169 0.90 -19.83 -15.90
C LEU A 169 2.42 -19.62 -15.80
N PRO A 170 3.09 -19.24 -16.89
CA PRO A 170 4.52 -18.96 -16.85
C PRO A 170 4.79 -17.74 -15.94
N GLU A 171 5.82 -17.85 -15.12
CA GLU A 171 6.25 -16.70 -14.31
C GLU A 171 6.73 -15.58 -15.23
N PRO A 172 6.30 -14.31 -15.00
CA PRO A 172 6.78 -13.20 -15.79
C PRO A 172 8.31 -13.06 -15.65
N PRO A 173 9.00 -12.58 -16.70
CA PRO A 173 10.45 -12.42 -16.65
C PRO A 173 10.85 -11.53 -15.48
N LYS A 174 11.93 -11.93 -14.79
CA LYS A 174 12.46 -11.14 -13.67
C LYS A 174 12.86 -9.75 -14.19
N PRO A 175 12.35 -8.66 -13.59
CA PRO A 175 12.73 -7.33 -13.99
C PRO A 175 14.23 -7.14 -13.77
N GLY A 176 14.90 -6.52 -14.76
CA GLY A 176 16.30 -6.18 -14.66
C GLY A 176 16.58 -5.20 -13.52
N PRO A 177 17.85 -5.06 -13.09
CA PRO A 177 18.24 -4.17 -12.00
C PRO A 177 17.81 -2.72 -12.19
N GLU A 178 17.61 -2.30 -13.43
CA GLU A 178 17.15 -0.95 -13.78
C GLU A 178 15.69 -0.67 -13.39
N ALA A 179 14.85 -1.68 -13.33
CA ALA A 179 13.43 -1.52 -12.98
C ALA A 179 13.21 -1.10 -11.52
N TYR A 180 14.13 -1.38 -10.63
CA TYR A 180 14.08 -1.00 -9.22
C TYR A 180 14.75 0.33 -8.90
N GLY A 181 15.46 0.94 -9.89
CA GLY A 181 16.24 2.18 -9.71
C GLY A 181 15.51 3.48 -10.04
N GLN A 182 14.40 3.45 -10.75
CA GLN A 182 13.79 4.67 -11.31
C GLN A 182 12.97 5.51 -10.32
N HIS A 183 12.80 5.09 -9.08
CA HIS A 183 12.10 5.89 -8.06
C HIS A 183 13.03 6.70 -7.14
N ARG A 184 14.36 6.76 -7.41
CA ARG A 184 15.33 7.44 -6.55
C ARG A 184 15.78 8.83 -6.99
N HIS A 185 15.30 9.38 -8.09
CA HIS A 185 15.64 10.73 -8.48
C HIS A 185 14.37 11.58 -8.70
N GLY A 186 13.83 12.11 -7.61
CA GLY A 186 13.15 13.39 -7.67
C GLY A 186 14.17 14.43 -8.16
N PRO A 187 13.75 15.50 -8.88
CA PRO A 187 14.69 16.49 -9.36
C PRO A 187 15.42 17.12 -8.18
N SER A 188 16.72 16.89 -8.09
CA SER A 188 17.58 17.59 -7.16
C SER A 188 17.50 19.08 -7.52
N GLY A 189 16.73 19.84 -6.74
CA GLY A 189 16.75 21.27 -6.78
C GLY A 189 18.18 21.75 -6.52
N SER A 190 18.87 22.17 -7.57
CA SER A 190 20.12 22.87 -7.50
C SER A 190 19.86 24.17 -6.72
N TYR A 191 20.15 24.15 -5.43
CA TYR A 191 20.36 25.39 -4.69
C TYR A 191 21.68 25.97 -5.16
N GLY A 192 21.57 26.90 -6.15
CA GLY A 192 22.68 27.72 -6.61
C GLY A 192 23.17 28.60 -5.47
N ASP A 193 24.37 28.28 -5.03
CA ASP A 193 25.22 29.09 -4.20
C ASP A 193 25.39 30.49 -4.83
N ARG A 194 24.78 31.49 -4.22
CA ARG A 194 25.05 32.89 -4.53
C ARG A 194 26.17 33.40 -3.63
N SER A 195 27.39 33.07 -3.97
CA SER A 195 28.53 33.82 -3.46
C SER A 195 28.65 35.14 -4.19
N SER A 196 28.54 36.19 -3.43
CA SER A 196 28.82 37.57 -3.77
C SER A 196 30.25 37.78 -4.30
N SER A 197 30.38 38.40 -5.47
CA SER A 197 31.57 39.19 -5.79
C SER A 197 31.18 40.45 -6.54
N SER A 198 31.49 41.54 -5.92
CA SER A 198 31.45 42.93 -6.39
C SER A 198 32.48 43.17 -7.50
N GLY A 199 32.13 43.94 -8.53
CA GLY A 199 33.08 44.42 -9.53
C GLY A 199 32.41 45.11 -10.72
N ASP A 200 32.09 46.33 -10.58
CA ASP A 200 32.40 47.60 -11.26
C ASP A 200 32.42 47.67 -12.83
N ARG A 201 31.72 48.71 -13.29
CA ARG A 201 31.86 49.56 -14.46
C ARG A 201 31.37 49.10 -15.85
N GLY A 202 30.43 49.94 -16.36
CA GLY A 202 30.63 50.51 -17.69
C GLY A 202 29.52 50.41 -18.71
N GLY A 203 28.71 51.47 -18.86
CA GLY A 203 28.51 52.09 -20.17
C GLY A 203 27.41 51.61 -21.12
N GLY A 204 26.36 52.40 -21.24
CA GLY A 204 25.95 52.90 -22.57
C GLY A 204 24.89 52.13 -23.36
N GLY A 205 23.77 52.78 -23.67
CA GLY A 205 23.11 52.48 -24.94
C GLY A 205 21.58 52.44 -24.97
N PHE A 206 20.99 53.59 -25.22
CA PHE A 206 19.60 53.88 -25.59
C PHE A 206 19.05 52.95 -26.72
N ARG A 207 17.74 52.64 -26.65
CA ARG A 207 16.67 52.85 -27.66
C ARG A 207 15.45 51.98 -27.26
N GLN A 208 14.41 52.64 -26.89
CA GLN A 208 13.14 53.03 -27.54
C GLN A 208 12.54 51.98 -28.52
N GLY A 209 11.31 51.59 -28.21
CA GLY A 209 10.41 50.89 -29.14
C GLY A 209 9.17 50.37 -28.42
N GLY A 210 8.11 51.14 -28.44
CA GLY A 210 6.80 50.82 -27.83
C GLY A 210 5.92 49.95 -28.73
N PRO A 211 4.66 49.69 -28.28
CA PRO A 211 3.84 48.57 -28.74
C PRO A 211 2.92 48.89 -29.92
N PRO A 212 2.24 47.93 -30.48
CA PRO A 212 0.88 48.21 -30.90
C PRO A 212 -0.19 47.29 -30.31
N ARG A 213 -1.28 47.93 -29.99
CA ARG A 213 -2.62 47.42 -29.72
C ARG A 213 -3.24 46.87 -31.02
N GLY A 214 -4.14 45.92 -30.91
CA GLY A 214 -5.01 45.48 -31.99
C GLY A 214 -6.24 44.76 -31.41
N ASP A 215 -7.31 45.52 -31.30
CA ASP A 215 -8.68 45.18 -31.07
C ASP A 215 -9.29 44.37 -32.22
N ARG A 216 -10.37 43.63 -31.89
CA ARG A 216 -11.66 43.44 -32.59
C ARG A 216 -12.13 42.02 -32.44
N ASP A 217 -13.13 41.71 -31.63
CA ASP A 217 -14.59 41.99 -31.71
C ASP A 217 -15.38 41.15 -32.73
N ARG A 218 -16.54 40.70 -32.24
CA ARG A 218 -17.68 40.03 -32.88
C ARG A 218 -17.69 38.51 -32.74
N GLY A 219 -18.70 37.84 -32.12
CA GLY A 219 -20.12 38.12 -32.07
C GLY A 219 -20.84 36.93 -32.67
N GLY A 220 -21.77 36.32 -31.97
CA GLY A 220 -22.57 35.23 -32.54
C GLY A 220 -23.56 34.62 -31.53
N ARG A 221 -24.74 35.10 -31.53
CA ARG A 221 -25.95 34.66 -30.81
C ARG A 221 -26.54 33.36 -31.41
N GLY A 222 -27.29 32.63 -30.57
CA GLY A 222 -28.34 31.69 -30.94
C GLY A 222 -28.46 30.62 -29.88
N GLY A 223 -29.44 30.45 -29.06
CA GLY A 223 -30.88 30.57 -29.22
C GLY A 223 -31.49 29.20 -29.44
N GLY A 224 -32.08 28.57 -28.40
CA GLY A 224 -32.78 27.31 -28.57
C GLY A 224 -33.37 26.78 -27.26
N ARG A 225 -34.57 27.24 -26.93
CA ARG A 225 -35.45 26.67 -25.89
C ARG A 225 -36.01 25.32 -26.35
N GLY A 226 -36.23 24.41 -25.41
CA GLY A 226 -37.00 23.18 -25.65
C GLY A 226 -37.39 22.49 -24.35
N ASP A 227 -38.44 22.99 -23.72
CA ASP A 227 -39.24 22.29 -22.72
C ASP A 227 -39.77 20.96 -23.27
N ARG A 228 -39.75 19.92 -22.44
CA ARG A 228 -40.88 18.98 -22.33
C ARG A 228 -40.73 18.06 -21.09
N ARG A 229 -41.75 18.25 -20.26
CA ARG A 229 -42.20 17.44 -19.13
C ARG A 229 -42.46 15.99 -19.53
N GLY A 230 -42.20 15.04 -18.64
CA GLY A 230 -42.72 13.66 -18.71
C GLY A 230 -42.52 12.98 -17.35
N GLY A 231 -43.59 12.89 -16.58
CA GLY A 231 -43.66 12.30 -15.25
C GLY A 231 -43.65 10.76 -15.25
N PRO A 232 -43.55 10.10 -14.07
CA PRO A 232 -43.33 8.66 -13.93
C PRO A 232 -44.64 7.85 -13.97
N PRO A 233 -44.61 6.58 -14.43
CA PRO A 233 -45.75 5.68 -14.30
C PRO A 233 -45.75 4.92 -12.97
N ARG A 234 -46.97 4.77 -12.44
CA ARG A 234 -47.39 4.09 -11.22
C ARG A 234 -47.27 2.56 -11.37
N ARG A 235 -46.98 1.90 -10.23
CA ARG A 235 -47.09 0.45 -10.01
C ARG A 235 -48.59 -0.01 -10.05
N PRO A 236 -48.90 -1.23 -10.52
CA PRO A 236 -50.09 -1.94 -10.09
C PRO A 236 -49.79 -2.90 -8.95
N ARG A 237 -50.75 -2.94 -8.00
CA ARG A 237 -50.91 -3.98 -6.99
C ARG A 237 -51.67 -5.15 -7.63
N SER A 238 -51.23 -6.34 -7.37
CA SER A 238 -52.07 -7.50 -7.00
C SER A 238 -51.18 -8.54 -6.39
#